data_ed6bc7c23e13ce2ad56c20d7108a0c53
#
_entry.id   ed6bc7c23e13ce2ad56c20d7108a0c53
#
_cell.length_a   1.000
_cell.length_b   1.000
_cell.length_c   1.000
_cell.angle_alpha   90.00
_cell.angle_beta   90.00
_cell.angle_gamma   90.00
#
_symmetry.space_group_name_H-M   'P 1'
#
loop_
_entity.id
_entity.type
_entity.pdbx_description
1 polymer ?
#
loop_
_entity_poly.entity_id
_entity_poly.type
_entity_poly.pdbx_seq_one_letter_code
_entity_poly.pdbx_strand_id
1 'polypeptide(L)'
;APTERSAVGARVVQHLEAAGWRPLVAEGGFAAGQPQYTFVVPLVDGDGVRRTEEDVLAGMNQLWRRNIRKADKSGVVVTTGTAADLKAFHDLYVHTAERDHFTPRPLAYFQTMYDALGADDPSRITLWLAHHEADLVAATIAIRVGTHAWYSYGASSTDKRDVRGSNAVQWAMIRDAIAHGSDVYDLRGITDTLDPDDSHV
;
A
#
# COMPACT_ATOMS: atom_id res chain seq x y z
N ALA A 1 -15.94 7.45 -5.10
CA ALA A 1 -16.21 7.45 -3.65
C ALA A 1 -16.26 8.89 -3.18
N PRO A 2 -17.17 9.28 -2.27
CA PRO A 2 -17.18 10.63 -1.76
C PRO A 2 -15.89 10.88 -0.97
N THR A 3 -15.24 12.01 -1.21
CA THR A 3 -14.13 12.51 -0.40
C THR A 3 -14.69 13.04 0.92
N GLU A 4 -14.55 12.27 1.98
CA GLU A 4 -14.86 12.74 3.33
C GLU A 4 -13.67 13.49 3.91
N ARG A 5 -13.90 14.72 4.36
CA ARG A 5 -12.94 15.45 5.18
C ARG A 5 -13.08 15.03 6.63
N SER A 6 -12.03 14.44 7.19
CA SER A 6 -11.99 14.12 8.61
C SER A 6 -12.14 15.39 9.46
N ALA A 7 -13.08 15.41 10.41
CA ALA A 7 -13.24 16.53 11.36
C ALA A 7 -12.00 16.72 12.23
N VAL A 8 -11.25 15.65 12.52
CA VAL A 8 -9.97 15.70 13.23
C VAL A 8 -8.91 16.35 12.35
N GLY A 9 -8.83 15.94 11.07
CA GLY A 9 -7.92 16.54 10.11
C GLY A 9 -8.16 18.03 9.92
N ALA A 10 -9.40 18.48 9.84
CA ALA A 10 -9.74 19.90 9.73
C ALA A 10 -9.23 20.70 10.95
N ARG A 11 -9.35 20.16 12.17
CA ARG A 11 -8.82 20.80 13.38
C ARG A 11 -7.29 20.88 13.38
N VAL A 12 -6.62 19.83 12.90
CA VAL A 12 -5.15 19.82 12.75
C VAL A 12 -4.70 20.92 11.79
N VAL A 13 -5.37 21.03 10.63
CA VAL A 13 -5.09 22.09 9.65
C VAL A 13 -5.23 23.48 10.29
N GLN A 14 -6.34 23.75 10.99
CA GLN A 14 -6.56 25.01 11.67
C GLN A 14 -5.45 25.34 12.68
N HIS A 15 -5.00 24.34 13.46
CA HIS A 15 -3.89 24.53 14.40
C HIS A 15 -2.57 24.86 13.69
N LEU A 16 -2.27 24.16 12.61
CA LEU A 16 -1.05 24.41 11.82
C LEU A 16 -1.08 25.80 11.20
N GLU A 17 -2.21 26.21 10.62
CA GLU A 17 -2.38 27.55 10.05
C GLU A 17 -2.26 28.65 11.09
N ALA A 18 -2.84 28.46 12.26
CA ALA A 18 -2.70 29.38 13.40
C ALA A 18 -1.24 29.49 13.90
N ALA A 19 -0.46 28.41 13.78
CA ALA A 19 0.96 28.36 14.08
C ALA A 19 1.86 28.92 12.94
N GLY A 20 1.27 29.47 11.87
CA GLY A 20 2.01 30.07 10.75
C GLY A 20 2.40 29.12 9.62
N TRP A 21 2.02 27.84 9.69
CA TRP A 21 2.22 26.90 8.59
C TRP A 21 1.29 27.21 7.41
N ARG A 22 1.76 26.95 6.21
CA ARG A 22 0.97 27.08 4.98
C ARG A 22 1.02 25.77 4.21
N PRO A 23 -0.09 25.30 3.67
CA PRO A 23 -0.09 24.13 2.79
C PRO A 23 0.75 24.43 1.54
N LEU A 24 1.51 23.46 1.09
CA LEU A 24 2.14 23.52 -0.22
C LEU A 24 1.03 23.27 -1.26
N VAL A 25 0.72 24.29 -2.02
CA VAL A 25 -0.18 24.19 -3.17
C VAL A 25 0.69 24.11 -4.41
N ALA A 26 0.64 22.98 -5.11
CA ALA A 26 1.30 22.85 -6.41
C ALA A 26 0.31 22.36 -7.44
N GLU A 27 0.41 22.92 -8.61
CA GLU A 27 -0.22 22.37 -9.80
C GLU A 27 0.58 21.11 -10.20
N GLY A 28 -0.08 19.95 -10.29
CA GLY A 28 0.53 18.74 -10.82
C GLY A 28 0.78 17.58 -9.84
N GLY A 29 -0.05 17.41 -8.83
CA GLY A 29 -0.12 16.16 -8.03
C GLY A 29 1.13 15.91 -7.17
N PHE A 30 1.71 14.71 -7.22
CA PHE A 30 2.83 14.27 -6.40
C PHE A 30 4.11 15.13 -6.44
N ALA A 31 4.24 16.04 -7.40
CA ALA A 31 5.44 16.84 -7.60
C ALA A 31 5.73 17.85 -6.46
N ALA A 32 4.74 18.21 -5.67
CA ALA A 32 4.87 19.24 -4.63
C ALA A 32 5.09 18.73 -3.21
N GLY A 33 5.14 17.43 -3.01
CA GLY A 33 5.30 16.86 -1.67
C GLY A 33 4.40 15.66 -1.42
N GLN A 34 3.69 15.65 -0.29
CA GLN A 34 2.76 14.55 0.01
C GLN A 34 1.42 14.76 -0.72
N PRO A 35 0.82 13.70 -1.30
CA PRO A 35 -0.48 13.79 -1.95
C PRO A 35 -1.57 14.24 -0.95
N GLN A 36 -2.53 15.03 -1.43
CA GLN A 36 -3.65 15.50 -0.61
C GLN A 36 -4.64 14.39 -0.27
N TYR A 37 -4.76 13.40 -1.16
CA TYR A 37 -5.71 12.31 -1.03
C TYR A 37 -5.00 10.98 -0.83
N THR A 38 -5.56 10.15 0.03
CA THR A 38 -5.15 8.76 0.21
C THR A 38 -6.32 7.85 -0.11
N PHE A 39 -6.03 6.69 -0.65
CA PHE A 39 -7.04 5.66 -0.84
C PHE A 39 -7.01 4.69 0.32
N VAL A 40 -8.11 4.62 1.06
CA VAL A 40 -8.24 3.73 2.21
C VAL A 40 -9.31 2.68 1.98
N VAL A 41 -9.04 1.47 2.44
CA VAL A 41 -10.02 0.39 2.53
C VAL A 41 -10.44 0.27 3.99
N PRO A 42 -11.68 0.67 4.36
CA PRO A 42 -12.15 0.49 5.72
C PRO A 42 -12.39 -1.01 5.98
N LEU A 43 -11.81 -1.49 7.09
CA LEU A 43 -11.93 -2.87 7.56
C LEU A 43 -12.94 -3.00 8.70
N VAL A 44 -13.55 -1.89 9.07
CA VAL A 44 -14.74 -1.80 9.92
C VAL A 44 -15.83 -1.02 9.18
N ASP A 45 -17.08 -1.27 9.52
CA ASP A 45 -18.21 -0.50 8.99
C ASP A 45 -18.48 0.77 9.81
N GLY A 46 -19.57 1.49 9.48
CA GLY A 46 -19.95 2.72 10.16
C GLY A 46 -20.36 2.53 11.63
N ASP A 47 -20.71 1.33 12.02
CA ASP A 47 -21.07 0.94 13.39
C ASP A 47 -19.89 0.34 14.17
N GLY A 48 -18.70 0.29 13.55
CA GLY A 48 -17.49 -0.25 14.14
C GLY A 48 -17.40 -1.79 14.10
N VAL A 49 -18.27 -2.45 13.33
CA VAL A 49 -18.25 -3.90 13.17
C VAL A 49 -17.20 -4.28 12.14
N ARG A 50 -16.36 -5.27 12.48
CA ARG A 50 -15.31 -5.74 11.59
C ARG A 50 -15.86 -6.40 10.34
N ARG A 51 -15.32 -6.02 9.20
CA ARG A 51 -15.64 -6.64 7.90
C ARG A 51 -14.91 -7.96 7.75
N THR A 52 -15.57 -8.93 7.16
CA THR A 52 -14.96 -10.17 6.74
C THR A 52 -14.12 -9.99 5.45
N GLU A 53 -13.27 -10.95 5.12
CA GLU A 53 -12.58 -10.99 3.81
C GLU A 53 -13.58 -10.91 2.65
N GLU A 54 -14.72 -11.60 2.79
CA GLU A 54 -15.78 -11.63 1.78
C GLU A 54 -16.41 -10.24 1.59
N ASP A 55 -16.69 -9.52 2.67
CA ASP A 55 -17.25 -8.16 2.63
C ASP A 55 -16.29 -7.20 1.90
N VAL A 56 -15.00 -7.26 2.27
CA VAL A 56 -13.99 -6.40 1.66
C VAL A 56 -13.81 -6.75 0.18
N LEU A 57 -13.73 -8.04 -0.16
CA LEU A 57 -13.61 -8.48 -1.55
C LEU A 57 -14.84 -8.10 -2.38
N ALA A 58 -16.04 -8.23 -1.83
CA ALA A 58 -17.28 -7.83 -2.49
C ALA A 58 -17.34 -6.32 -2.77
N GLY A 59 -16.78 -5.51 -1.88
CA GLY A 59 -16.67 -4.05 -2.05
C GLY A 59 -15.66 -3.59 -3.11
N MET A 60 -14.76 -4.47 -3.55
CA MET A 60 -13.82 -4.15 -4.62
C MET A 60 -14.52 -4.10 -5.98
N ASN A 61 -13.99 -3.31 -6.91
CA ASN A 61 -14.47 -3.30 -8.29
C ASN A 61 -14.23 -4.67 -8.97
N GLN A 62 -14.94 -4.89 -10.08
CA GLN A 62 -14.90 -6.17 -10.80
C GLN A 62 -13.49 -6.51 -11.32
N LEU A 63 -12.71 -5.49 -11.73
CA LEU A 63 -11.36 -5.69 -12.26
C LEU A 63 -10.42 -6.23 -11.18
N TRP A 64 -10.46 -5.66 -9.98
CA TRP A 64 -9.66 -6.11 -8.84
C TRP A 64 -10.00 -7.56 -8.46
N ARG A 65 -11.27 -7.87 -8.28
CA ARG A 65 -11.72 -9.25 -7.99
C ARG A 65 -11.28 -10.26 -9.05
N ARG A 66 -11.37 -9.88 -10.33
CA ARG A 66 -10.91 -10.71 -11.44
C ARG A 66 -9.39 -10.94 -11.41
N ASN A 67 -8.62 -9.89 -11.14
CA ASN A 67 -7.16 -9.98 -11.10
C ASN A 67 -6.67 -10.80 -9.92
N ILE A 68 -7.27 -10.70 -8.74
CA ILE A 68 -6.98 -11.55 -7.58
C ILE A 68 -7.22 -13.04 -7.93
N ARG A 69 -8.39 -13.36 -8.50
CA ARG A 69 -8.69 -14.73 -8.93
C ARG A 69 -7.77 -15.21 -10.06
N LYS A 70 -7.35 -14.31 -10.94
CA LYS A 70 -6.40 -14.66 -12.00
C LYS A 70 -5.03 -15.00 -11.42
N ALA A 71 -4.54 -14.22 -10.45
CA ALA A 71 -3.26 -14.51 -9.80
C ALA A 71 -3.26 -15.89 -9.12
N ASP A 72 -4.31 -16.19 -8.37
CA ASP A 72 -4.50 -17.50 -7.74
C ASP A 72 -4.49 -18.64 -8.78
N LYS A 73 -5.30 -18.54 -9.84
CA LYS A 73 -5.36 -19.53 -10.92
C LYS A 73 -4.06 -19.67 -11.70
N SER A 74 -3.24 -18.60 -11.76
CA SER A 74 -1.93 -18.62 -12.41
C SER A 74 -0.85 -19.25 -11.52
N GLY A 75 -1.17 -19.63 -10.29
CA GLY A 75 -0.21 -20.24 -9.36
C GLY A 75 0.72 -19.22 -8.69
N VAL A 76 0.31 -17.97 -8.56
CA VAL A 76 1.07 -16.99 -7.77
C VAL A 76 0.97 -17.35 -6.29
N VAL A 77 2.12 -17.56 -5.65
CA VAL A 77 2.24 -17.84 -4.21
C VAL A 77 2.75 -16.61 -3.50
N VAL A 78 2.05 -16.18 -2.45
CA VAL A 78 2.46 -15.05 -1.60
C VAL A 78 2.91 -15.55 -0.25
N THR A 79 4.11 -15.14 0.16
CA THR A 79 4.72 -15.48 1.45
C THR A 79 5.24 -14.21 2.14
N THR A 80 5.48 -14.31 3.44
CA THR A 80 6.25 -13.31 4.17
C THR A 80 7.74 -13.60 4.05
N GLY A 81 8.52 -12.55 3.88
CA GLY A 81 9.98 -12.60 3.86
C GLY A 81 10.60 -12.19 5.20
N THR A 82 11.90 -12.28 5.27
CA THR A 82 12.75 -11.91 6.40
C THR A 82 13.72 -10.80 6.02
N ALA A 83 14.54 -10.34 6.95
CA ALA A 83 15.62 -9.38 6.66
C ALA A 83 16.59 -9.88 5.55
N ALA A 84 16.77 -11.20 5.42
CA ALA A 84 17.61 -11.78 4.35
C ALA A 84 17.04 -11.55 2.95
N ASP A 85 15.72 -11.40 2.83
CA ASP A 85 15.03 -11.22 1.55
C ASP A 85 14.95 -9.75 1.12
N LEU A 86 15.38 -8.80 1.97
CA LEU A 86 15.37 -7.37 1.65
C LEU A 86 16.22 -7.02 0.42
N LYS A 87 17.27 -7.80 0.16
CA LYS A 87 18.06 -7.59 -1.07
C LYS A 87 17.24 -7.92 -2.32
N ALA A 88 16.54 -9.04 -2.33
CA ALA A 88 15.70 -9.43 -3.47
C ALA A 88 14.55 -8.42 -3.69
N PHE A 89 13.91 -7.96 -2.60
CA PHE A 89 12.96 -6.86 -2.66
C PHE A 89 13.59 -5.60 -3.27
N HIS A 90 14.78 -5.20 -2.80
CA HIS A 90 15.44 -3.98 -3.25
C HIS A 90 15.84 -4.04 -4.73
N ASP A 91 16.33 -5.19 -5.21
CA ASP A 91 16.68 -5.36 -6.63
C ASP A 91 15.42 -5.15 -7.50
N LEU A 92 14.28 -5.73 -7.10
CA LEU A 92 13.01 -5.53 -7.79
C LEU A 92 12.48 -4.09 -7.64
N TYR A 93 12.74 -3.43 -6.51
CA TYR A 93 12.36 -2.04 -6.26
C TYR A 93 13.16 -1.06 -7.15
N VAL A 94 14.45 -1.29 -7.35
CA VAL A 94 15.28 -0.52 -8.29
C VAL A 94 14.76 -0.69 -9.72
N HIS A 95 14.48 -1.93 -10.16
CA HIS A 95 13.86 -2.19 -11.45
C HIS A 95 12.52 -1.44 -11.63
N THR A 96 11.70 -1.39 -10.57
CA THR A 96 10.45 -0.64 -10.56
C THR A 96 10.69 0.86 -10.68
N ALA A 97 11.71 1.38 -9.95
CA ALA A 97 12.07 2.80 -9.97
C ALA A 97 12.55 3.27 -11.34
N GLU A 98 13.34 2.44 -12.03
CA GLU A 98 13.78 2.71 -13.42
C GLU A 98 12.58 2.80 -14.38
N ARG A 99 11.65 1.85 -14.26
CA ARG A 99 10.44 1.82 -15.10
C ARG A 99 9.52 3.01 -14.84
N ASP A 100 9.30 3.35 -13.56
CA ASP A 100 8.30 4.34 -13.12
C ASP A 100 8.91 5.73 -12.86
N HIS A 101 10.22 5.89 -13.17
CA HIS A 101 10.96 7.15 -13.15
C HIS A 101 11.01 7.87 -11.80
N PHE A 102 11.24 7.12 -10.72
CA PHE A 102 11.50 7.72 -9.41
C PHE A 102 12.89 7.33 -8.86
N THR A 103 13.40 8.12 -7.92
CA THR A 103 14.69 7.83 -7.26
C THR A 103 14.50 6.75 -6.19
N PRO A 104 15.12 5.57 -6.34
CA PRO A 104 14.98 4.51 -5.35
C PRO A 104 15.73 4.84 -4.07
N ARG A 105 15.17 4.44 -2.93
CA ARG A 105 15.87 4.45 -1.65
C ARG A 105 16.96 3.37 -1.65
N PRO A 106 18.10 3.60 -1.00
CA PRO A 106 19.16 2.58 -0.91
C PRO A 106 18.74 1.38 -0.05
N LEU A 107 19.36 0.22 -0.28
CA LEU A 107 19.09 -1.00 0.49
C LEU A 107 19.24 -0.77 2.01
N ALA A 108 20.29 -0.04 2.43
CA ALA A 108 20.54 0.27 3.83
C ALA A 108 19.38 1.00 4.52
N TYR A 109 18.61 1.81 3.77
CA TYR A 109 17.40 2.45 4.30
C TYR A 109 16.35 1.40 4.71
N PHE A 110 16.12 0.40 3.86
CA PHE A 110 15.14 -0.66 4.15
C PHE A 110 15.60 -1.58 5.27
N GLN A 111 16.90 -1.88 5.34
CA GLN A 111 17.48 -2.66 6.43
C GLN A 111 17.30 -1.96 7.78
N THR A 112 17.70 -0.67 7.85
CA THR A 112 17.53 0.14 9.07
C THR A 112 16.06 0.26 9.48
N MET A 113 15.15 0.48 8.51
CA MET A 113 13.72 0.58 8.78
C MET A 113 13.15 -0.75 9.29
N TYR A 114 13.53 -1.87 8.67
CA TYR A 114 13.08 -3.20 9.06
C TYR A 114 13.52 -3.56 10.48
N ASP A 115 14.78 -3.31 10.80
CA ASP A 115 15.34 -3.55 12.12
C ASP A 115 14.70 -2.64 13.17
N ALA A 116 14.60 -1.34 12.90
CA ALA A 116 14.09 -0.38 13.86
C ALA A 116 12.58 -0.57 14.17
N LEU A 117 11.77 -0.84 13.16
CA LEU A 117 10.33 -1.05 13.37
C LEU A 117 10.01 -2.43 13.94
N GLY A 118 10.82 -3.43 13.59
CA GLY A 118 10.65 -4.81 14.09
C GLY A 118 11.26 -5.09 15.44
N ALA A 119 12.08 -4.17 15.99
CA ALA A 119 12.85 -4.41 17.23
C ALA A 119 11.98 -4.74 18.44
N ASP A 120 10.92 -3.94 18.66
CA ASP A 120 9.99 -4.13 19.79
C ASP A 120 8.84 -5.08 19.46
N ASP A 121 8.40 -5.05 18.22
CA ASP A 121 7.25 -5.82 17.74
C ASP A 121 7.43 -6.16 16.25
N PRO A 122 7.82 -7.41 15.95
CA PRO A 122 8.02 -7.85 14.57
C PRO A 122 6.77 -7.72 13.68
N SER A 123 5.58 -7.61 14.27
CA SER A 123 4.35 -7.45 13.51
C SER A 123 4.15 -6.03 12.93
N ARG A 124 4.98 -5.05 13.34
CA ARG A 124 4.89 -3.67 12.85
C ARG A 124 5.35 -3.50 11.42
N ILE A 125 6.23 -4.37 10.94
CA ILE A 125 6.73 -4.33 9.57
C ILE A 125 6.77 -5.75 9.00
N THR A 126 6.20 -5.92 7.82
CA THR A 126 6.17 -7.21 7.14
C THR A 126 6.62 -7.03 5.69
N LEU A 127 7.60 -7.83 5.28
CA LEU A 127 7.98 -7.96 3.88
C LEU A 127 7.13 -9.06 3.24
N TRP A 128 6.45 -8.74 2.17
CA TRP A 128 5.60 -9.64 1.40
C TRP A 128 6.24 -9.94 0.05
N LEU A 129 6.26 -11.20 -0.35
CA LEU A 129 6.89 -11.68 -1.57
C LEU A 129 5.88 -12.52 -2.36
N ALA A 130 5.64 -12.14 -3.61
CA ALA A 130 4.82 -12.92 -4.53
C ALA A 130 5.71 -13.60 -5.56
N HIS A 131 5.67 -14.90 -5.60
CA HIS A 131 6.39 -15.73 -6.57
C HIS A 131 5.43 -16.37 -7.55
N HIS A 132 5.87 -16.46 -8.79
CA HIS A 132 5.26 -17.29 -9.82
C HIS A 132 6.35 -18.21 -10.37
N GLU A 133 6.19 -19.52 -10.15
CA GLU A 133 7.29 -20.48 -10.37
C GLU A 133 8.52 -20.11 -9.51
N ALA A 134 9.68 -19.91 -10.14
CA ALA A 134 10.91 -19.50 -9.44
C ALA A 134 11.10 -17.96 -9.36
N ASP A 135 10.26 -17.17 -10.04
CA ASP A 135 10.47 -15.74 -10.20
C ASP A 135 9.73 -14.92 -9.15
N LEU A 136 10.42 -13.95 -8.55
CA LEU A 136 9.81 -12.91 -7.71
C LEU A 136 9.11 -11.89 -8.63
N VAL A 137 7.78 -11.94 -8.68
CA VAL A 137 6.98 -11.11 -9.60
C VAL A 137 6.44 -9.83 -8.97
N ALA A 138 6.29 -9.81 -7.65
CA ALA A 138 5.98 -8.60 -6.89
C ALA A 138 6.48 -8.75 -5.44
N ALA A 139 6.82 -7.62 -4.82
CA ALA A 139 7.19 -7.57 -3.41
C ALA A 139 6.74 -6.25 -2.79
N THR A 140 6.37 -6.27 -1.51
CA THR A 140 5.88 -5.08 -0.81
C THR A 140 6.32 -5.07 0.64
N ILE A 141 6.44 -3.87 1.21
CA ILE A 141 6.59 -3.69 2.64
C ILE A 141 5.31 -3.07 3.19
N ALA A 142 4.69 -3.78 4.13
CA ALA A 142 3.59 -3.30 4.93
C ALA A 142 4.09 -2.79 6.28
N ILE A 143 3.48 -1.73 6.80
CA ILE A 143 3.73 -1.21 8.15
C ILE A 143 2.39 -1.18 8.87
N ARG A 144 2.39 -1.54 10.17
CA ARG A 144 1.20 -1.48 11.01
C ARG A 144 1.51 -0.76 12.32
N VAL A 145 0.66 0.19 12.68
CA VAL A 145 0.73 0.89 13.98
C VAL A 145 -0.68 1.02 14.54
N GLY A 146 -0.89 0.48 15.73
CA GLY A 146 -2.23 0.38 16.30
C GLY A 146 -3.17 -0.40 15.37
N THR A 147 -4.31 0.19 15.04
CA THR A 147 -5.32 -0.41 14.15
C THR A 147 -5.20 0.04 12.69
N HIS A 148 -4.08 0.66 12.31
CA HIS A 148 -3.86 1.16 10.96
C HIS A 148 -2.74 0.38 10.26
N ALA A 149 -3.02 -0.18 9.09
CA ALA A 149 -2.06 -0.88 8.24
C ALA A 149 -1.81 -0.09 6.96
N TRP A 150 -0.54 0.05 6.56
CA TRP A 150 -0.12 0.78 5.35
C TRP A 150 0.57 -0.12 4.34
N TYR A 151 0.21 0.04 3.09
CA TYR A 151 1.06 -0.29 1.96
C TYR A 151 2.14 0.79 1.81
N SER A 152 3.38 0.52 2.22
CA SER A 152 4.41 1.55 2.32
C SER A 152 5.35 1.60 1.13
N TYR A 153 5.80 0.44 0.67
CA TYR A 153 6.70 0.33 -0.48
C TYR A 153 6.29 -0.87 -1.32
N GLY A 154 6.32 -0.70 -2.63
CA GLY A 154 5.97 -1.75 -3.58
C GLY A 154 6.95 -1.84 -4.73
N ALA A 155 7.12 -3.06 -5.20
CA ALA A 155 7.94 -3.39 -6.35
C ALA A 155 7.24 -4.45 -7.19
N SER A 156 7.40 -4.40 -8.50
CA SER A 156 6.84 -5.40 -9.41
C SER A 156 7.68 -5.57 -10.66
N SER A 157 7.80 -6.81 -11.10
CA SER A 157 8.50 -7.14 -12.35
C SER A 157 7.72 -6.60 -13.56
N THR A 158 8.44 -6.23 -14.60
CA THR A 158 7.88 -5.98 -15.92
C THR A 158 7.51 -7.28 -16.61
N ASP A 159 8.28 -8.33 -16.34
CA ASP A 159 8.00 -9.67 -16.85
C ASP A 159 6.83 -10.30 -16.08
N LYS A 160 6.10 -11.17 -16.75
CA LYS A 160 4.96 -11.91 -16.14
C LYS A 160 3.89 -10.99 -15.50
N ARG A 161 3.72 -9.75 -15.97
CA ARG A 161 2.66 -8.82 -15.45
C ARG A 161 1.25 -9.41 -15.57
N ASP A 162 1.07 -10.30 -16.52
CA ASP A 162 -0.20 -10.98 -16.77
C ASP A 162 -0.62 -11.91 -15.63
N VAL A 163 0.30 -12.44 -14.81
CA VAL A 163 -0.03 -13.29 -13.65
C VAL A 163 -0.60 -12.50 -12.46
N ARG A 164 -0.55 -11.15 -12.50
CA ARG A 164 -1.17 -10.27 -11.49
C ARG A 164 -0.57 -10.39 -10.08
N GLY A 165 0.75 -10.55 -9.98
CA GLY A 165 1.46 -10.67 -8.69
C GLY A 165 1.18 -9.52 -7.72
N SER A 166 1.11 -8.26 -8.21
CA SER A 166 0.78 -7.10 -7.38
C SER A 166 -0.62 -7.19 -6.76
N ASN A 167 -1.62 -7.70 -7.50
CA ASN A 167 -2.96 -7.88 -6.95
C ASN A 167 -2.99 -9.00 -5.89
N ALA A 168 -2.19 -10.07 -6.09
CA ALA A 168 -2.06 -11.15 -5.11
C ALA A 168 -1.46 -10.64 -3.78
N VAL A 169 -0.36 -9.88 -3.85
CA VAL A 169 0.28 -9.30 -2.65
C VAL A 169 -0.64 -8.35 -1.93
N GLN A 170 -1.29 -7.44 -2.64
CA GLN A 170 -2.24 -6.50 -2.03
C GLN A 170 -3.38 -7.22 -1.31
N TRP A 171 -3.92 -8.27 -1.92
CA TRP A 171 -4.96 -9.06 -1.29
C TRP A 171 -4.47 -9.80 -0.04
N ALA A 172 -3.27 -10.37 -0.08
CA ALA A 172 -2.66 -11.01 1.08
C ALA A 172 -2.46 -10.03 2.25
N MET A 173 -1.98 -8.82 1.96
CA MET A 173 -1.81 -7.76 2.97
C MET A 173 -3.13 -7.30 3.59
N ILE A 174 -4.20 -7.19 2.79
CA ILE A 174 -5.54 -6.84 3.29
C ILE A 174 -6.06 -7.94 4.22
N ARG A 175 -5.92 -9.22 3.84
CA ARG A 175 -6.30 -10.36 4.67
C ARG A 175 -5.53 -10.39 6.00
N ASP A 176 -4.24 -10.13 5.94
CA ASP A 176 -3.40 -10.02 7.12
C ASP A 176 -3.84 -8.87 8.05
N ALA A 177 -4.15 -7.71 7.47
CA ALA A 177 -4.66 -6.56 8.22
C ALA A 177 -6.00 -6.88 8.92
N ILE A 178 -6.91 -7.60 8.25
CA ILE A 178 -8.17 -8.08 8.85
C ILE A 178 -7.87 -9.04 10.00
N ALA A 179 -7.02 -10.04 9.79
CA ALA A 179 -6.67 -11.06 10.78
C ALA A 179 -6.03 -10.47 12.04
N HIS A 180 -5.23 -9.40 11.88
CA HIS A 180 -4.60 -8.69 12.99
C HIS A 180 -5.47 -7.57 13.60
N GLY A 181 -6.72 -7.47 13.19
CA GLY A 181 -7.65 -6.53 13.79
C GLY A 181 -7.40 -5.07 13.43
N SER A 182 -6.81 -4.78 12.26
CA SER A 182 -6.75 -3.40 11.77
C SER A 182 -8.14 -2.87 11.41
N ASP A 183 -8.36 -1.57 11.62
CA ASP A 183 -9.61 -0.91 11.25
C ASP A 183 -9.53 -0.32 9.84
N VAL A 184 -8.31 -0.04 9.37
CA VAL A 184 -8.04 0.60 8.09
C VAL A 184 -6.83 -0.05 7.40
N TYR A 185 -6.96 -0.29 6.11
CA TYR A 185 -5.85 -0.57 5.22
C TYR A 185 -5.66 0.60 4.24
N ASP A 186 -4.51 1.27 4.31
CA ASP A 186 -4.19 2.49 3.59
C ASP A 186 -3.24 2.20 2.42
N LEU A 187 -3.72 2.42 1.20
CA LEU A 187 -2.94 2.30 -0.05
C LEU A 187 -2.08 3.54 -0.33
N ARG A 188 -2.06 4.50 0.59
CA ARG A 188 -1.31 5.76 0.50
C ARG A 188 -1.89 6.72 -0.54
N GLY A 189 -1.03 7.65 -0.95
CA GLY A 189 -1.44 8.74 -1.81
C GLY A 189 -1.92 8.31 -3.19
N ILE A 190 -2.94 9.01 -3.64
CA ILE A 190 -3.45 8.96 -5.01
C ILE A 190 -3.30 10.34 -5.66
N THR A 191 -3.52 10.42 -6.97
CA THR A 191 -3.48 11.68 -7.70
C THR A 191 -4.48 12.69 -7.15
N ASP A 192 -4.12 13.98 -7.18
CA ASP A 192 -4.94 15.08 -6.66
C ASP A 192 -6.06 15.50 -7.64
N THR A 193 -6.56 14.58 -8.44
CA THR A 193 -7.65 14.83 -9.37
C THR A 193 -8.93 14.18 -8.89
N LEU A 194 -10.04 14.89 -9.09
CA LEU A 194 -11.40 14.38 -8.90
C LEU A 194 -12.10 14.17 -10.25
N ASP A 195 -11.38 14.36 -11.36
CA ASP A 195 -11.91 14.15 -12.70
C ASP A 195 -12.09 12.65 -12.94
N PRO A 196 -13.33 12.16 -13.12
CA PRO A 196 -13.60 10.74 -13.35
C PRO A 196 -13.05 10.22 -14.69
N ASP A 197 -12.71 11.13 -15.61
CA ASP A 197 -12.13 10.80 -16.92
C ASP A 197 -10.60 10.79 -16.89
N ASP A 198 -9.97 11.16 -15.76
CA ASP A 198 -8.52 11.05 -15.60
C ASP A 198 -8.10 9.57 -15.54
N SER A 199 -7.11 9.23 -16.36
CA SER A 199 -6.60 7.85 -16.46
C SER A 199 -5.99 7.30 -15.16
N HIS A 200 -5.81 8.14 -14.15
CA HIS A 200 -5.24 7.80 -12.85
C HIS A 200 -6.28 7.62 -11.73
N VAL A 201 -7.58 7.81 -12.04
CA VAL A 201 -8.70 7.64 -11.08
C VAL A 201 -9.30 6.24 -11.08
#